data_3e6fe6dcfc43cb17e6695ff6f736d9cb
#
_entry.id   3e6fe6dcfc43cb17e6695ff6f736d9cb
#
_cell.length_a   1.000
_cell.length_b   1.000
_cell.length_c   1.000
_cell.angle_alpha   90.00
_cell.angle_beta   90.00
_cell.angle_gamma   90.00
#
_symmetry.space_group_name_H-M   'P 1'
#
loop_
_entity.id
_entity.type
_entity.pdbx_description
1 polymer ?
#
loop_
_entity_poly.entity_id
_entity_poly.type
_entity_poly.pdbx_seq_one_letter_code
_entity_poly.pdbx_strand_id
1 'polypeptide(L)'
;MKKLSQILNLNKLKVVKKNIHKAHGLPNECYTNDDYLNIERKKIFENKWIVIGVGSSIPNIGDAKPFDLLGIPLIILRDKNKKVRVYHNVCSHRGYKILQEKCKIKNVIRCPYHSWSYDFNGKLVATPHIGGMNKHNCSKFSKSESGLKAVSYTHLRAHETINH
;
A
#
# COMPACT_ATOMS: atom_id res chain seq x y z
N MET A 1 -21.27 -4.37 10.01
CA MET A 1 -20.09 -5.10 10.56
C MET A 1 -20.52 -5.67 11.90
N LYS A 2 -20.35 -6.97 12.10
CA LYS A 2 -20.68 -7.63 13.36
C LYS A 2 -19.79 -7.10 14.51
N LYS A 3 -20.34 -7.06 15.73
CA LYS A 3 -19.54 -6.75 16.92
C LYS A 3 -18.64 -7.95 17.27
N LEU A 4 -17.47 -7.71 17.85
CA LEU A 4 -16.52 -8.76 18.23
C LEU A 4 -17.15 -9.84 19.13
N SER A 5 -18.03 -9.41 20.06
CA SER A 5 -18.78 -10.31 20.94
C SER A 5 -19.78 -11.26 20.24
N GLN A 6 -20.14 -10.96 18.99
CA GLN A 6 -21.00 -11.83 18.17
C GLN A 6 -20.19 -12.86 17.36
N ILE A 7 -18.87 -12.66 17.25
CA ILE A 7 -17.96 -13.50 16.48
C ILE A 7 -17.28 -14.50 17.39
N LEU A 8 -16.88 -14.08 18.57
CA LEU A 8 -16.13 -14.92 19.51
C LEU A 8 -16.47 -14.65 20.98
N ASN A 9 -16.21 -15.63 21.80
CA ASN A 9 -16.38 -15.53 23.24
C ASN A 9 -15.23 -14.70 23.84
N LEU A 10 -15.55 -13.47 24.29
CA LEU A 10 -14.55 -12.54 24.85
C LEU A 10 -13.86 -13.07 26.12
N ASN A 11 -14.47 -14.00 26.86
CA ASN A 11 -13.81 -14.61 28.01
C ASN A 11 -12.65 -15.51 27.61
N LYS A 12 -12.71 -16.15 26.44
CA LYS A 12 -11.58 -16.89 25.87
C LYS A 12 -10.39 -16.00 25.55
N LEU A 13 -10.61 -14.73 25.16
CA LEU A 13 -9.52 -13.76 24.94
C LEU A 13 -8.79 -13.38 26.22
N LYS A 14 -9.47 -13.38 27.37
CA LYS A 14 -8.82 -13.04 28.65
C LYS A 14 -7.74 -14.05 29.05
N VAL A 15 -7.86 -15.29 28.57
CA VAL A 15 -6.88 -16.36 28.86
C VAL A 15 -5.54 -16.10 28.18
N VAL A 16 -5.54 -15.44 26.99
CA VAL A 16 -4.32 -15.08 26.26
C VAL A 16 -3.42 -14.13 27.09
N LYS A 17 -4.00 -13.32 27.94
CA LYS A 17 -3.29 -12.32 28.79
C LYS A 17 -2.79 -12.89 30.14
N LYS A 18 -3.01 -14.15 30.40
CA LYS A 18 -2.53 -14.79 31.64
C LYS A 18 -1.01 -14.97 31.60
N ASN A 19 -0.43 -15.32 32.76
CA ASN A 19 0.98 -15.73 32.85
C ASN A 19 1.26 -16.83 31.83
N ILE A 20 2.46 -16.85 31.24
CA ILE A 20 2.87 -17.76 30.16
C ILE A 20 2.55 -19.23 30.43
N HIS A 21 2.68 -19.69 31.68
CA HIS A 21 2.37 -21.06 32.07
C HIS A 21 0.85 -21.38 32.12
N LYS A 22 -0.03 -20.37 32.04
CA LYS A 22 -1.50 -20.50 32.09
C LYS A 22 -2.18 -19.83 30.89
N ALA A 23 -1.41 -19.23 30.00
CA ALA A 23 -1.91 -18.62 28.80
C ALA A 23 -2.22 -19.68 27.74
N HIS A 24 -3.24 -19.42 26.93
CA HIS A 24 -3.56 -20.20 25.74
C HIS A 24 -3.45 -19.31 24.50
N GLY A 25 -3.34 -19.91 23.32
CA GLY A 25 -3.40 -19.21 22.06
C GLY A 25 -4.74 -18.49 21.85
N LEU A 26 -4.83 -17.69 20.80
CA LEU A 26 -6.08 -17.05 20.40
C LEU A 26 -7.16 -18.10 20.09
N PRO A 27 -8.45 -17.79 20.33
CA PRO A 27 -9.56 -18.63 19.91
C PRO A 27 -9.50 -18.94 18.40
N ASN A 28 -9.98 -20.11 18.01
CA ASN A 28 -9.92 -20.60 16.62
C ASN A 28 -10.58 -19.63 15.63
N GLU A 29 -11.64 -18.97 16.05
CA GLU A 29 -12.39 -17.98 15.29
C GLU A 29 -11.52 -16.78 14.86
N CYS A 30 -10.45 -16.48 15.60
CA CYS A 30 -9.48 -15.45 15.25
C CYS A 30 -8.66 -15.80 13.99
N TYR A 31 -8.57 -17.07 13.63
CA TYR A 31 -7.79 -17.55 12.48
C TYR A 31 -8.66 -17.96 11.28
N THR A 32 -9.93 -18.26 11.51
CA THR A 32 -10.78 -18.90 10.51
C THR A 32 -12.03 -18.11 10.14
N ASN A 33 -12.32 -16.99 10.84
CA ASN A 33 -13.55 -16.24 10.64
C ASN A 33 -13.32 -14.95 9.84
N ASP A 34 -13.96 -14.84 8.67
CA ASP A 34 -13.83 -13.68 7.77
C ASP A 34 -14.32 -12.36 8.40
N ASP A 35 -15.37 -12.41 9.24
CA ASP A 35 -15.83 -11.20 9.94
C ASP A 35 -14.78 -10.72 10.96
N TYR A 36 -14.03 -11.65 11.58
CA TYR A 36 -12.91 -11.30 12.45
C TYR A 36 -11.77 -10.66 11.65
N LEU A 37 -11.36 -11.26 10.52
CA LEU A 37 -10.37 -10.70 9.61
C LEU A 37 -10.75 -9.29 9.15
N ASN A 38 -12.04 -9.06 8.83
CA ASN A 38 -12.54 -7.73 8.46
C ASN A 38 -12.44 -6.71 9.60
N ILE A 39 -12.59 -7.15 10.86
CA ILE A 39 -12.36 -6.28 12.03
C ILE A 39 -10.87 -5.96 12.16
N GLU A 40 -9.98 -6.94 12.05
CA GLU A 40 -8.53 -6.74 12.09
C GLU A 40 -8.07 -5.80 10.98
N ARG A 41 -8.53 -6.02 9.74
CA ARG A 41 -8.25 -5.15 8.61
C ARG A 41 -8.53 -3.69 8.96
N LYS A 42 -9.74 -3.39 9.43
CA LYS A 42 -10.14 -2.02 9.75
C LYS A 42 -9.46 -1.45 10.99
N LYS A 43 -9.23 -2.25 12.02
CA LYS A 43 -8.73 -1.77 13.32
C LYS A 43 -7.21 -1.75 13.40
N ILE A 44 -6.54 -2.66 12.69
CA ILE A 44 -5.09 -2.85 12.73
C ILE A 44 -4.49 -2.41 11.39
N PHE A 45 -4.79 -3.14 10.31
CA PHE A 45 -4.09 -2.96 9.04
C PHE A 45 -4.33 -1.60 8.36
N GLU A 46 -5.49 -0.99 8.54
CA GLU A 46 -5.79 0.34 7.99
C GLU A 46 -5.35 1.50 8.91
N ASN A 47 -5.06 1.23 10.19
CA ASN A 47 -4.85 2.27 11.20
C ASN A 47 -3.55 2.16 12.00
N LYS A 48 -2.73 1.16 11.76
CA LYS A 48 -1.46 0.96 12.48
C LYS A 48 -0.30 0.83 11.49
N TRP A 49 0.91 0.95 12.02
CA TRP A 49 2.12 0.72 11.26
C TRP A 49 2.26 -0.75 10.91
N ILE A 50 2.45 -1.05 9.62
CA ILE A 50 2.53 -2.42 9.11
C ILE A 50 3.77 -2.57 8.24
N VAL A 51 4.46 -3.69 8.43
CA VAL A 51 5.58 -4.07 7.56
C VAL A 51 5.01 -4.60 6.23
N ILE A 52 5.29 -3.89 5.13
CA ILE A 52 4.83 -4.26 3.77
C ILE A 52 5.96 -4.85 2.91
N GLY A 53 7.15 -5.04 3.47
CA GLY A 53 8.27 -5.65 2.78
C GLY A 53 9.62 -5.17 3.27
N VAL A 54 10.66 -5.73 2.70
CA VAL A 54 12.05 -5.36 2.99
C VAL A 54 12.66 -4.55 1.85
N GLY A 55 13.52 -3.59 2.17
CA GLY A 55 14.14 -2.68 1.20
C GLY A 55 14.97 -3.39 0.13
N SER A 56 15.55 -4.55 0.47
CA SER A 56 16.33 -5.40 -0.45
C SER A 56 15.49 -6.01 -1.59
N SER A 57 14.18 -6.04 -1.46
CA SER A 57 13.30 -6.51 -2.55
C SER A 57 13.20 -5.56 -3.75
N ILE A 58 13.62 -4.29 -3.56
CA ILE A 58 13.71 -3.23 -4.57
C ILE A 58 15.04 -2.48 -4.39
N PRO A 59 16.20 -3.10 -4.64
CA PRO A 59 17.52 -2.55 -4.26
C PRO A 59 17.93 -1.31 -5.07
N ASN A 60 17.51 -1.21 -6.33
CA ASN A 60 17.98 -0.20 -7.26
C ASN A 60 16.97 0.91 -7.51
N ILE A 61 17.45 2.10 -7.87
CA ILE A 61 16.62 3.23 -8.33
C ILE A 61 15.71 2.75 -9.46
N GLY A 62 14.42 3.06 -9.36
CA GLY A 62 13.40 2.69 -10.31
C GLY A 62 12.81 1.29 -10.11
N ASP A 63 13.39 0.46 -9.24
CA ASP A 63 12.75 -0.82 -8.92
C ASP A 63 11.39 -0.56 -8.29
N ALA A 64 10.38 -1.19 -8.84
CA ALA A 64 9.01 -1.07 -8.37
C ALA A 64 8.31 -2.42 -8.36
N LYS A 65 7.44 -2.63 -7.38
CA LYS A 65 6.61 -3.83 -7.30
C LYS A 65 5.21 -3.50 -6.79
N PRO A 66 4.18 -4.19 -7.29
CA PRO A 66 2.87 -4.15 -6.67
C PRO A 66 2.88 -4.92 -5.35
N PHE A 67 2.02 -4.52 -4.45
CA PHE A 67 1.76 -5.20 -3.19
C PHE A 67 0.27 -5.09 -2.88
N ASP A 68 -0.36 -6.17 -2.48
CA ASP A 68 -1.75 -6.17 -2.01
C ASP A 68 -1.76 -6.29 -0.49
N LEU A 69 -2.29 -5.28 0.17
CA LEU A 69 -2.50 -5.28 1.60
C LEU A 69 -3.98 -5.57 1.88
N LEU A 70 -4.34 -6.85 1.94
CA LEU A 70 -5.72 -7.28 2.23
C LEU A 70 -6.76 -6.60 1.33
N GLY A 71 -6.49 -6.56 0.02
CA GLY A 71 -7.34 -5.92 -0.99
C GLY A 71 -7.09 -4.41 -1.17
N ILE A 72 -6.11 -3.83 -0.50
CA ILE A 72 -5.63 -2.47 -0.76
C ILE A 72 -4.43 -2.55 -1.71
N PRO A 73 -4.59 -2.19 -3.00
CA PRO A 73 -3.52 -2.28 -3.96
C PRO A 73 -2.50 -1.15 -3.75
N LEU A 74 -1.23 -1.51 -3.58
CA LEU A 74 -0.12 -0.59 -3.35
C LEU A 74 0.97 -0.75 -4.42
N ILE A 75 1.76 0.32 -4.62
CA ILE A 75 3.04 0.31 -5.34
C ILE A 75 4.14 0.62 -4.33
N ILE A 76 5.16 -0.23 -4.26
CA ILE A 76 6.39 0.04 -3.53
C ILE A 76 7.47 0.34 -4.56
N LEU A 77 8.12 1.50 -4.44
CA LEU A 77 9.04 2.04 -5.43
C LEU A 77 10.32 2.57 -4.76
N ARG A 78 11.49 2.33 -5.38
CA ARG A 78 12.75 3.02 -5.03
C ARG A 78 12.90 4.28 -5.88
N ASP A 79 12.85 5.45 -5.24
CA ASP A 79 12.95 6.73 -5.93
C ASP A 79 14.40 7.09 -6.34
N LYS A 80 14.58 8.22 -7.03
CA LYS A 80 15.88 8.72 -7.50
C LYS A 80 16.86 9.05 -6.37
N ASN A 81 16.36 9.31 -5.16
CA ASN A 81 17.14 9.58 -3.96
C ASN A 81 17.39 8.31 -3.12
N LYS A 82 17.17 7.13 -3.71
CA LYS A 82 17.25 5.82 -3.04
C LYS A 82 16.26 5.65 -1.88
N LYS A 83 15.26 6.53 -1.75
CA LYS A 83 14.20 6.39 -0.74
C LYS A 83 13.12 5.44 -1.26
N VAL A 84 12.55 4.66 -0.37
CA VAL A 84 11.36 3.86 -0.69
C VAL A 84 10.15 4.80 -0.66
N ARG A 85 9.28 4.68 -1.65
CA ARG A 85 7.99 5.36 -1.72
C ARG A 85 6.89 4.33 -1.81
N VAL A 86 5.77 4.63 -1.20
CA VAL A 86 4.58 3.77 -1.27
C VAL A 86 3.39 4.61 -1.69
N TYR A 87 2.69 4.16 -2.70
CA TYR A 87 1.49 4.80 -3.22
C TYR A 87 0.35 3.79 -3.35
N HIS A 88 -0.88 4.26 -3.31
CA HIS A 88 -1.98 3.46 -3.80
C HIS A 88 -1.77 3.14 -5.29
N ASN A 89 -1.89 1.88 -5.65
CA ASN A 89 -1.74 1.39 -7.02
C ASN A 89 -3.02 1.62 -7.83
N VAL A 90 -3.47 2.86 -7.85
CA VAL A 90 -4.75 3.28 -8.44
C VAL A 90 -4.53 4.56 -9.23
N CYS A 91 -4.83 4.54 -10.52
CA CYS A 91 -4.74 5.71 -11.38
C CYS A 91 -5.84 6.71 -11.05
N SER A 92 -5.46 7.96 -10.82
CA SER A 92 -6.41 9.04 -10.50
C SER A 92 -7.38 9.40 -11.64
N HIS A 93 -7.17 8.86 -12.86
CA HIS A 93 -8.08 9.05 -13.99
C HIS A 93 -9.38 8.23 -13.83
N ARG A 94 -9.28 6.91 -13.82
CA ARG A 94 -10.41 5.97 -13.78
C ARG A 94 -10.18 4.75 -12.89
N GLY A 95 -9.37 4.89 -11.85
CA GLY A 95 -9.17 3.83 -10.87
C GLY A 95 -8.43 2.59 -11.35
N TYR A 96 -7.82 2.62 -12.54
CA TYR A 96 -7.11 1.47 -13.09
C TYR A 96 -5.86 1.12 -12.27
N LYS A 97 -5.59 -0.17 -12.03
CA LYS A 97 -4.39 -0.66 -11.36
C LYS A 97 -3.17 -0.42 -12.25
N ILE A 98 -2.27 0.49 -11.85
CA ILE A 98 -1.19 0.99 -12.69
C ILE A 98 -0.11 -0.07 -12.89
N LEU A 99 0.33 -0.71 -11.80
CA LEU A 99 1.40 -1.70 -11.81
C LEU A 99 0.83 -3.09 -11.56
N GLN A 100 1.02 -4.01 -12.52
CA GLN A 100 0.51 -5.39 -12.42
C GLN A 100 1.57 -6.34 -11.86
N GLU A 101 2.85 -6.09 -12.18
CA GLU A 101 3.99 -6.93 -11.83
C GLU A 101 5.22 -6.10 -11.46
N LYS A 102 6.25 -6.76 -10.94
CA LYS A 102 7.54 -6.12 -10.64
C LYS A 102 8.18 -5.62 -11.93
N CYS A 103 8.65 -4.39 -11.92
CA CYS A 103 9.31 -3.79 -13.09
C CYS A 103 10.37 -2.76 -12.70
N LYS A 104 11.09 -2.28 -13.71
CA LYS A 104 12.05 -1.18 -13.64
C LYS A 104 11.44 0.08 -14.26
N ILE A 105 11.14 1.07 -13.45
CA ILE A 105 10.67 2.38 -13.91
C ILE A 105 11.88 3.25 -14.23
N LYS A 106 11.97 3.72 -15.48
CA LYS A 106 13.09 4.58 -15.92
C LYS A 106 12.85 6.04 -15.54
N ASN A 107 11.72 6.61 -15.92
CA ASN A 107 11.44 8.04 -15.77
C ASN A 107 10.12 8.35 -15.08
N VAL A 108 9.03 7.68 -15.47
CA VAL A 108 7.67 7.93 -14.98
C VAL A 108 6.91 6.63 -14.76
N ILE A 109 6.01 6.65 -13.80
CA ILE A 109 5.02 5.60 -13.56
C ILE A 109 3.88 5.85 -14.54
N ARG A 110 3.72 4.99 -15.54
CA ARG A 110 2.71 5.17 -16.60
C ARG A 110 1.54 4.22 -16.40
N CYS A 111 0.33 4.75 -16.40
CA CYS A 111 -0.88 3.94 -16.41
C CYS A 111 -1.04 3.26 -17.79
N PRO A 112 -1.20 1.93 -17.86
CA PRO A 112 -1.32 1.23 -19.13
C PRO A 112 -2.66 1.50 -19.84
N TYR A 113 -3.67 2.03 -19.12
CA TYR A 113 -5.00 2.25 -19.70
C TYR A 113 -5.03 3.49 -20.62
N HIS A 114 -4.71 4.70 -20.09
CA HIS A 114 -4.75 5.94 -20.88
C HIS A 114 -3.45 6.75 -20.80
N SER A 115 -2.34 6.10 -20.45
CA SER A 115 -0.99 6.70 -20.41
C SER A 115 -0.84 7.91 -19.46
N TRP A 116 -1.76 8.12 -18.52
CA TRP A 116 -1.51 9.10 -17.46
C TRP A 116 -0.23 8.72 -16.73
N SER A 117 0.65 9.70 -16.58
CA SER A 117 2.00 9.45 -16.09
C SER A 117 2.31 10.27 -14.86
N TYR A 118 2.97 9.63 -13.91
CA TYR A 118 3.35 10.21 -12.63
C TYR A 118 4.86 10.15 -12.45
N ASP A 119 5.44 11.16 -11.82
CA ASP A 119 6.85 11.12 -11.45
C ASP A 119 7.10 10.22 -10.24
N PHE A 120 8.37 10.08 -9.81
CA PHE A 120 8.75 9.26 -8.66
C PHE A 120 8.20 9.79 -7.32
N ASN A 121 7.77 11.08 -7.26
CA ASN A 121 7.12 11.65 -6.10
C ASN A 121 5.59 11.49 -6.13
N GLY A 122 5.07 10.76 -7.12
CA GLY A 122 3.63 10.53 -7.30
C GLY A 122 2.89 11.70 -7.95
N LYS A 123 3.60 12.77 -8.38
CA LYS A 123 2.99 13.93 -9.02
C LYS A 123 2.56 13.59 -10.43
N LEU A 124 1.34 13.98 -10.82
CA LEU A 124 0.84 13.79 -12.18
C LEU A 124 1.55 14.75 -13.14
N VAL A 125 2.28 14.20 -14.12
CA VAL A 125 3.11 14.98 -15.05
C VAL A 125 2.56 15.00 -16.48
N ALA A 126 1.85 13.94 -16.91
CA ALA A 126 1.29 13.88 -18.24
C ALA A 126 -0.14 13.32 -18.23
N THR A 127 -1.01 13.95 -19.01
CA THR A 127 -2.44 13.64 -19.14
C THR A 127 -2.85 13.65 -20.61
N PRO A 128 -2.46 12.61 -21.38
CA PRO A 128 -2.80 12.55 -22.81
C PRO A 128 -4.32 12.66 -23.03
N HIS A 129 -4.69 13.49 -24.02
CA HIS A 129 -6.07 13.66 -24.49
C HIS A 129 -7.10 14.16 -23.48
N ILE A 130 -6.68 14.74 -22.35
CA ILE A 130 -7.61 15.22 -21.31
C ILE A 130 -8.58 16.30 -21.80
N GLY A 131 -8.15 17.12 -22.76
CA GLY A 131 -8.97 18.17 -23.40
C GLY A 131 -9.69 17.73 -24.67
N GLY A 132 -9.64 16.41 -25.00
CA GLY A 132 -10.13 15.83 -26.26
C GLY A 132 -8.99 15.32 -27.14
N MET A 133 -9.32 14.84 -28.34
CA MET A 133 -8.32 14.27 -29.25
C MET A 133 -7.17 15.24 -29.51
N ASN A 134 -5.94 14.80 -29.27
CA ASN A 134 -4.68 15.58 -29.40
C ASN A 134 -4.60 16.85 -28.52
N LYS A 135 -5.51 17.05 -27.58
CA LYS A 135 -5.46 18.14 -26.59
C LYS A 135 -5.05 17.58 -25.23
N HIS A 136 -3.81 17.86 -24.81
CA HIS A 136 -3.19 17.26 -23.62
C HIS A 136 -3.33 18.14 -22.37
N ASN A 137 -4.02 19.28 -22.47
CA ASN A 137 -4.29 20.21 -21.39
C ASN A 137 -5.79 20.58 -21.35
N CYS A 138 -6.29 20.87 -20.16
CA CYS A 138 -7.65 21.34 -19.91
C CYS A 138 -7.59 22.40 -18.82
N SER A 139 -8.11 23.60 -19.06
CA SER A 139 -8.06 24.72 -18.10
C SER A 139 -8.82 24.45 -16.80
N LYS A 140 -9.83 23.58 -16.87
CA LYS A 140 -10.66 23.17 -15.70
C LYS A 140 -10.05 22.02 -14.89
N PHE A 141 -8.87 21.49 -15.28
CA PHE A 141 -8.25 20.34 -14.65
C PHE A 141 -6.95 20.70 -13.94
N SER A 142 -6.89 20.43 -12.63
CA SER A 142 -5.69 20.59 -11.80
C SER A 142 -4.89 19.29 -11.70
N LYS A 143 -3.70 19.28 -12.32
CA LYS A 143 -2.76 18.15 -12.19
C LYS A 143 -2.24 17.98 -10.77
N SER A 144 -2.11 19.07 -10.01
CA SER A 144 -1.56 19.06 -8.65
C SER A 144 -2.44 18.26 -7.67
N GLU A 145 -3.75 18.24 -7.89
CA GLU A 145 -4.71 17.50 -7.05
C GLU A 145 -4.91 16.04 -7.47
N SER A 146 -4.37 15.67 -8.63
CA SER A 146 -4.59 14.37 -9.27
C SER A 146 -3.35 13.47 -9.25
N GLY A 147 -2.43 13.70 -8.32
CA GLY A 147 -1.28 12.83 -8.08
C GLY A 147 -1.66 11.46 -7.49
N LEU A 148 -0.69 10.55 -7.43
CA LEU A 148 -0.85 9.31 -6.69
C LEU A 148 -0.97 9.61 -5.20
N LYS A 149 -1.90 8.94 -4.54
CA LYS A 149 -2.07 9.06 -3.08
C LYS A 149 -0.94 8.30 -2.39
N ALA A 150 -0.10 9.03 -1.65
CA ALA A 150 0.94 8.43 -0.84
C ALA A 150 0.33 7.70 0.37
N VAL A 151 0.96 6.59 0.75
CA VAL A 151 0.67 5.87 1.98
C VAL A 151 1.72 6.26 3.00
N SER A 152 1.29 6.69 4.19
CA SER A 152 2.22 6.91 5.31
C SER A 152 2.78 5.58 5.77
N TYR A 153 4.10 5.44 5.77
CA TYR A 153 4.81 4.24 6.23
C TYR A 153 6.06 4.63 7.00
N THR A 154 6.42 3.85 8.00
CA THR A 154 7.77 3.89 8.57
C THR A 154 8.63 2.88 7.85
N HIS A 155 9.79 3.34 7.42
CA HIS A 155 10.83 2.48 6.91
C HIS A 155 11.57 1.87 8.11
N LEU A 156 11.28 0.61 8.41
CA LEU A 156 12.21 -0.18 9.18
C LEU A 156 13.41 -0.42 8.25
N ARG A 157 14.44 0.40 8.38
CA ARG A 157 15.75 0.01 7.91
C ARG A 157 16.08 -1.25 8.71
N ALA A 158 16.24 -2.38 8.03
CA ALA A 158 17.06 -3.43 8.60
C ALA A 158 18.35 -2.72 9.05
N HIS A 159 18.71 -2.84 10.31
CA HIS A 159 19.99 -2.35 10.79
C HIS A 159 21.04 -2.92 9.85
N GLU A 160 21.57 -2.08 8.97
CA GLU A 160 22.84 -2.35 8.38
C GLU A 160 23.77 -2.35 9.59
N THR A 161 24.15 -3.53 10.06
CA THR A 161 25.31 -3.68 10.91
C THR A 161 26.46 -3.09 10.11
N ILE A 162 26.85 -1.89 10.48
CA ILE A 162 28.09 -1.29 10.00
C ILE A 162 29.18 -2.18 10.58
N ASN A 163 29.66 -3.11 9.78
CA ASN A 163 30.91 -3.76 10.09
C ASN A 163 32.02 -2.70 9.95
N HIS A 164 32.55 -2.31 11.09
CA HIS A 164 33.79 -1.57 11.19
C HIS A 164 34.96 -2.42 10.78
#